data_4272f511bb40cae340bfbbca70433f24
#
_entry.id   4272f511bb40cae340bfbbca70433f24
#
_cell.length_a   1.000
_cell.length_b   1.000
_cell.length_c   1.000
_cell.angle_alpha   90.00
_cell.angle_beta   90.00
_cell.angle_gamma   90.00
#
_symmetry.space_group_name_H-M   'P 1'
#
loop_
_entity.id
_entity.type
_entity.pdbx_description
1 polymer ?
#
loop_
_entity_poly.entity_id
_entity_poly.type
_entity_poly.pdbx_seq_one_letter_code
_entity_poly.pdbx_strand_id
1 'polypeptide(L)'
;MPARAQVSEAILLAEGQKSAVTEYYLNHGKWPEDNGAAGVASASEIKGKYVQKVEVKKGVVTAQMKPDGVNKEIKGKKLSLWAKRENGSVKWFCGQPVTRGAAKDDTVAADATGNDGKIDTK
;
A
#
# COMPACT_ATOMS: atom_id res chain seq x y z
N MET A 1 4.82 4.51 22.40
CA MET A 1 4.78 5.39 21.23
C MET A 1 3.37 5.47 20.71
N PRO A 2 2.86 6.66 20.34
CA PRO A 2 1.49 6.78 19.87
C PRO A 2 1.28 6.07 18.51
N ALA A 3 0.08 5.57 18.29
CA ALA A 3 -0.28 4.86 17.07
C ALA A 3 -0.01 5.69 15.82
N ARG A 4 -0.26 6.99 15.88
CA ARG A 4 -0.05 7.90 14.74
C ARG A 4 1.40 7.89 14.26
N ALA A 5 2.36 7.90 15.19
CA ALA A 5 3.77 7.87 14.83
C ALA A 5 4.17 6.54 14.21
N GLN A 6 3.58 5.44 14.67
CA GLN A 6 3.85 4.12 14.11
C GLN A 6 3.22 3.98 12.71
N VAL A 7 2.03 4.53 12.51
CA VAL A 7 1.38 4.54 11.20
C VAL A 7 2.18 5.41 10.21
N SER A 8 2.81 6.48 10.68
CA SER A 8 3.66 7.31 9.82
C SER A 8 4.79 6.50 9.19
N GLU A 9 5.37 5.55 9.92
CA GLU A 9 6.39 4.66 9.35
C GLU A 9 5.81 3.85 8.20
N ALA A 10 4.59 3.32 8.37
CA ALA A 10 3.92 2.55 7.33
C ALA A 10 3.68 3.39 6.08
N ILE A 11 3.23 4.63 6.26
CA ILE A 11 3.01 5.55 5.15
C ILE A 11 4.32 5.83 4.41
N LEU A 12 5.40 6.10 5.14
CA LEU A 12 6.70 6.38 4.52
C LEU A 12 7.22 5.18 3.72
N LEU A 13 7.10 3.98 4.27
CA LEU A 13 7.54 2.77 3.56
C LEU A 13 6.68 2.51 2.32
N ALA A 14 5.38 2.73 2.42
CA ALA A 14 4.50 2.59 1.26
C ALA A 14 4.81 3.65 0.20
N GLU A 15 5.06 4.89 0.61
CA GLU A 15 5.42 5.96 -0.31
C GLU A 15 6.72 5.68 -1.06
N GLY A 16 7.64 4.92 -0.45
CA GLY A 16 8.88 4.54 -1.10
C GLY A 16 8.68 3.69 -2.35
N GLN A 17 7.48 3.11 -2.55
CA GLN A 17 7.17 2.30 -3.72
C GLN A 17 6.48 3.09 -4.83
N LYS A 18 6.09 4.33 -4.58
CA LYS A 18 5.32 5.13 -5.54
C LYS A 18 5.99 5.30 -6.89
N SER A 19 7.26 5.67 -6.89
CA SER A 19 7.95 5.96 -8.15
C SER A 19 8.07 4.71 -9.02
N ALA A 20 8.35 3.56 -8.43
CA ALA A 20 8.44 2.30 -9.18
C ALA A 20 7.07 1.93 -9.79
N VAL A 21 6.00 2.08 -9.03
CA VAL A 21 4.65 1.78 -9.51
C VAL A 21 4.24 2.75 -10.63
N THR A 22 4.49 4.04 -10.42
CA THR A 22 4.16 5.07 -11.42
C THR A 22 4.94 4.82 -12.72
N GLU A 23 6.23 4.57 -12.61
CA GLU A 23 7.09 4.35 -13.76
C GLU A 23 6.67 3.13 -14.56
N TYR A 24 6.31 2.05 -13.87
CA TYR A 24 5.81 0.85 -14.52
C TYR A 24 4.53 1.16 -15.32
N TYR A 25 3.60 1.88 -14.70
CA TYR A 25 2.34 2.24 -15.37
C TYR A 25 2.58 3.10 -16.60
N LEU A 26 3.44 4.10 -16.50
CA LEU A 26 3.73 4.99 -17.62
C LEU A 26 4.39 4.25 -18.78
N ASN A 27 5.18 3.23 -18.50
CA ASN A 27 5.87 2.44 -19.52
C ASN A 27 5.00 1.32 -20.13
N HIS A 28 4.08 0.77 -19.36
CA HIS A 28 3.33 -0.43 -19.78
C HIS A 28 1.84 -0.20 -19.99
N GLY A 29 1.29 0.92 -19.55
CA GLY A 29 -0.13 1.22 -19.66
C GLY A 29 -1.02 0.43 -18.73
N LYS A 30 -0.42 -0.28 -17.76
CA LYS A 30 -1.15 -1.04 -16.74
C LYS A 30 -0.36 -1.03 -15.45
N TRP A 31 -1.02 -1.35 -14.35
CA TRP A 31 -0.39 -1.34 -13.04
C TRP A 31 0.44 -2.62 -12.82
N PRO A 32 1.55 -2.55 -12.06
CA PRO A 32 2.34 -3.77 -11.79
C PRO A 32 1.53 -4.74 -10.94
N GLU A 33 1.61 -6.04 -11.28
CA GLU A 33 0.84 -7.08 -10.59
C GLU A 33 1.32 -7.31 -9.15
N ASP A 34 2.62 -7.18 -8.92
CA ASP A 34 3.23 -7.48 -7.61
C ASP A 34 4.54 -6.72 -7.43
N ASN A 35 5.20 -6.96 -6.30
CA ASN A 35 6.49 -6.34 -5.99
C ASN A 35 7.54 -6.65 -7.06
N GLY A 36 7.61 -7.88 -7.52
CA GLY A 36 8.57 -8.28 -8.52
C GLY A 36 8.37 -7.56 -9.84
N ALA A 37 7.12 -7.44 -10.30
CA ALA A 37 6.80 -6.72 -11.53
C ALA A 37 7.19 -5.24 -11.42
N ALA A 38 6.95 -4.63 -10.27
CA ALA A 38 7.32 -3.23 -10.02
C ALA A 38 8.83 -3.03 -9.88
N GLY A 39 9.60 -4.10 -9.74
CA GLY A 39 11.04 -4.00 -9.57
C GLY A 39 11.47 -3.59 -8.18
N VAL A 40 10.63 -3.80 -7.18
CA VAL A 40 10.96 -3.49 -5.79
C VAL A 40 11.19 -4.77 -5.00
N ALA A 41 11.74 -4.64 -3.79
CA ALA A 41 12.01 -5.78 -2.93
C ALA A 41 10.73 -6.56 -2.62
N SER A 42 10.87 -7.83 -2.27
CA SER A 42 9.71 -8.65 -1.89
C SER A 42 9.02 -8.05 -0.67
N ALA A 43 7.71 -8.31 -0.54
CA ALA A 43 6.87 -7.67 0.48
C ALA A 43 7.44 -7.82 1.89
N SER A 44 7.91 -9.01 2.24
CA SER A 44 8.45 -9.29 3.58
C SER A 44 9.80 -8.65 3.84
N GLU A 45 10.46 -8.13 2.82
CA GLU A 45 11.73 -7.42 2.96
C GLU A 45 11.56 -5.91 3.10
N ILE A 46 10.39 -5.38 2.75
CA ILE A 46 10.07 -3.96 2.96
C ILE A 46 9.42 -3.86 4.33
N LYS A 47 10.25 -3.80 5.34
CA LYS A 47 9.81 -3.81 6.73
C LYS A 47 10.53 -2.72 7.54
N GLY A 48 9.95 -2.38 8.66
CA GLY A 48 10.52 -1.40 9.58
C GLY A 48 10.34 -1.85 11.01
N LYS A 49 10.50 -0.91 11.93
CA LYS A 49 10.36 -1.18 13.36
C LYS A 49 8.94 -1.63 13.72
N TYR A 50 7.94 -1.05 13.06
CA TYR A 50 6.52 -1.31 13.34
C TYR A 50 5.78 -1.95 12.18
N VAL A 51 6.40 -2.01 11.01
CA VAL A 51 5.78 -2.52 9.79
C VAL A 51 6.33 -3.91 9.48
N GLN A 52 5.42 -4.86 9.26
CA GLN A 52 5.78 -6.24 8.96
C GLN A 52 6.12 -6.44 7.48
N LYS A 53 5.33 -5.82 6.60
CA LYS A 53 5.53 -5.95 5.15
C LYS A 53 4.82 -4.83 4.40
N VAL A 54 5.28 -4.62 3.16
CA VAL A 54 4.64 -3.71 2.21
C VAL A 54 4.48 -4.45 0.90
N GLU A 55 3.25 -4.62 0.45
CA GLU A 55 2.93 -5.41 -0.74
C GLU A 55 2.38 -4.52 -1.85
N VAL A 56 2.89 -4.72 -3.06
CA VAL A 56 2.33 -4.12 -4.28
C VAL A 56 1.43 -5.16 -4.93
N LYS A 57 0.19 -4.79 -5.21
CA LYS A 57 -0.74 -5.67 -5.90
C LYS A 57 -1.60 -4.84 -6.85
N LYS A 58 -1.38 -5.03 -8.16
CA LYS A 58 -2.08 -4.29 -9.21
C LYS A 58 -2.03 -2.77 -8.98
N GLY A 59 -0.85 -2.27 -8.60
CA GLY A 59 -0.63 -0.86 -8.36
C GLY A 59 -1.15 -0.31 -7.04
N VAL A 60 -1.69 -1.16 -6.19
CA VAL A 60 -2.08 -0.79 -4.83
C VAL A 60 -0.96 -1.20 -3.88
N VAL A 61 -0.44 -0.25 -3.13
CA VAL A 61 0.64 -0.49 -2.17
C VAL A 61 0.02 -0.59 -0.78
N THR A 62 0.08 -1.76 -0.17
CA THR A 62 -0.51 -2.00 1.14
C THR A 62 0.58 -2.29 2.17
N ALA A 63 0.61 -1.49 3.23
CA ALA A 63 1.51 -1.70 4.36
C ALA A 63 0.74 -2.38 5.48
N GLN A 64 1.34 -3.42 6.07
CA GLN A 64 0.75 -4.14 7.19
C GLN A 64 1.62 -3.95 8.43
N MET A 65 0.97 -3.57 9.54
CA MET A 65 1.65 -3.41 10.83
C MET A 65 2.00 -4.78 11.40
N LYS A 66 3.06 -4.82 12.24
CA LYS A 66 3.43 -6.05 12.94
C LYS A 66 2.33 -6.51 13.89
N PRO A 67 2.26 -7.83 14.16
CA PRO A 67 1.28 -8.35 15.13
C PRO A 67 1.71 -8.10 16.59
N ASP A 68 2.98 -7.75 16.83
CA ASP A 68 3.54 -7.52 18.14
C ASP A 68 4.49 -6.32 18.13
N GLY A 69 4.69 -5.71 19.28
CA GLY A 69 5.63 -4.60 19.42
C GLY A 69 5.12 -3.28 18.88
N VAL A 70 3.83 -3.18 18.62
CA VAL A 70 3.17 -1.96 18.14
C VAL A 70 1.97 -1.64 19.03
N ASN A 71 1.42 -0.43 18.87
CA ASN A 71 0.25 -0.02 19.60
C ASN A 71 -0.90 -1.00 19.34
N LYS A 72 -1.60 -1.41 20.40
CA LYS A 72 -2.66 -2.42 20.30
C LYS A 72 -3.80 -2.04 19.36
N GLU A 73 -3.98 -0.74 19.12
CA GLU A 73 -5.05 -0.26 18.23
C GLU A 73 -4.75 -0.52 16.76
N ILE A 74 -3.49 -0.78 16.41
CA ILE A 74 -3.07 -0.97 15.02
C ILE A 74 -2.37 -2.30 14.75
N LYS A 75 -2.30 -3.19 15.73
CA LYS A 75 -1.68 -4.51 15.57
C LYS A 75 -2.22 -5.25 14.35
N GLY A 76 -1.32 -5.65 13.47
CA GLY A 76 -1.68 -6.44 12.30
C GLY A 76 -2.59 -5.73 11.30
N LYS A 77 -2.90 -4.47 11.51
CA LYS A 77 -3.80 -3.71 10.64
C LYS A 77 -3.05 -3.19 9.42
N LYS A 78 -3.80 -2.81 8.40
CA LYS A 78 -3.26 -2.40 7.10
C LYS A 78 -3.76 -1.03 6.67
N LEU A 79 -2.95 -0.38 5.84
CA LEU A 79 -3.38 0.78 5.08
C LEU A 79 -2.90 0.63 3.64
N SER A 80 -3.51 1.35 2.71
CA SER A 80 -3.12 1.31 1.31
C SER A 80 -2.85 2.70 0.76
N LEU A 81 -1.92 2.74 -0.19
CA LEU A 81 -1.73 3.86 -1.09
C LEU A 81 -2.04 3.35 -2.49
N TRP A 82 -2.77 4.11 -3.26
CA TRP A 82 -3.08 3.70 -4.64
C TRP A 82 -3.11 4.92 -5.53
N ALA A 83 -2.83 4.68 -6.81
CA ALA A 83 -2.82 5.73 -7.81
C ALA A 83 -3.99 5.57 -8.75
N LYS A 84 -4.44 6.68 -9.30
CA LYS A 84 -5.40 6.71 -10.38
C LYS A 84 -4.83 7.52 -11.54
N ARG A 85 -5.19 7.14 -12.76
CA ARG A 85 -4.73 7.83 -13.95
C ARG A 85 -5.37 9.20 -14.07
N GLU A 86 -4.55 10.20 -14.43
CA GLU A 86 -5.00 11.52 -14.82
C GLU A 86 -4.34 11.87 -16.16
N ASN A 87 -4.73 12.97 -16.78
CA ASN A 87 -4.15 13.39 -18.05
C ASN A 87 -2.63 13.55 -17.93
N GLY A 88 -1.89 12.63 -18.56
CA GLY A 88 -0.44 12.70 -18.60
C GLY A 88 0.29 12.38 -17.31
N SER A 89 -0.43 11.95 -16.27
CA SER A 89 0.19 11.67 -14.97
C SER A 89 -0.66 10.72 -14.14
N VAL A 90 -0.29 10.54 -12.88
CA VAL A 90 -1.08 9.76 -11.92
C VAL A 90 -1.23 10.55 -10.64
N LYS A 91 -2.31 10.32 -9.93
CA LYS A 91 -2.58 10.93 -8.63
C LYS A 91 -2.67 9.84 -7.58
N TRP A 92 -2.01 10.06 -6.46
CA TRP A 92 -1.96 9.09 -5.36
C TRP A 92 -2.92 9.43 -4.24
N PHE A 93 -3.47 8.37 -3.64
CA PHE A 93 -4.40 8.45 -2.52
C PHE A 93 -3.92 7.55 -1.40
N CYS A 94 -4.23 7.92 -0.17
CA CYS A 94 -3.92 7.14 1.03
C CYS A 94 -5.21 6.89 1.80
N GLY A 95 -5.42 5.68 2.27
CA GLY A 95 -6.61 5.35 3.03
C GLY A 95 -6.62 3.93 3.52
N GLN A 96 -7.80 3.44 3.88
CA GLN A 96 -8.00 2.06 4.28
C GLN A 96 -7.74 1.12 3.11
N PRO A 97 -7.44 -0.16 3.38
CA PRO A 97 -7.08 -1.09 2.30
C PRO A 97 -8.09 -1.16 1.18
N VAL A 98 -7.58 -1.16 -0.06
CA VAL A 98 -8.39 -1.28 -1.26
C VAL A 98 -7.81 -2.37 -2.15
N THR A 99 -8.61 -2.83 -3.11
CA THR A 99 -8.17 -3.78 -4.12
C THR A 99 -8.55 -3.26 -5.50
N ARG A 100 -7.78 -3.67 -6.50
CA ARG A 100 -8.06 -3.37 -7.90
C ARG A 100 -8.36 -4.69 -8.62
N GLY A 101 -9.44 -4.71 -9.39
CA GLY A 101 -9.90 -5.94 -10.05
C GLY A 101 -8.94 -6.47 -11.10
N ALA A 102 -8.36 -5.57 -11.90
CA ALA A 102 -7.41 -5.94 -12.95
C ALA A 102 -6.31 -4.89 -13.05
N ALA A 103 -5.12 -5.30 -13.50
CA ALA A 103 -3.98 -4.40 -13.61
C ALA A 103 -4.20 -3.24 -14.56
N LYS A 104 -5.10 -3.38 -15.52
CA LYS A 104 -5.43 -2.34 -16.50
C LYS A 104 -6.54 -1.40 -16.01
N ASP A 105 -7.22 -1.76 -14.93
CA ASP A 105 -8.33 -0.95 -14.40
C ASP A 105 -7.80 0.23 -13.61
N ASP A 106 -8.48 1.37 -13.72
CA ASP A 106 -8.13 2.57 -12.96
C ASP A 106 -8.92 2.66 -11.65
N THR A 107 -10.00 1.90 -11.52
CA THR A 107 -10.85 1.95 -10.33
C THR A 107 -10.39 0.96 -9.26
N VAL A 108 -10.58 1.35 -8.01
CA VAL A 108 -10.31 0.50 -6.85
C VAL A 108 -11.56 0.43 -5.99
N ALA A 109 -11.67 -0.63 -5.20
CA ALA A 109 -12.78 -0.83 -4.27
C ALA A 109 -12.23 -1.12 -2.89
N ALA A 110 -12.98 -0.79 -1.84
CA ALA A 110 -12.60 -1.10 -0.48
C ALA A 110 -12.38 -2.60 -0.33
N ASP A 111 -11.32 -2.98 0.38
CA ASP A 111 -11.06 -4.39 0.68
C ASP A 111 -12.10 -4.85 1.69
N ALA A 112 -12.94 -5.77 1.26
CA ALA A 112 -14.04 -6.29 2.09
C ALA A 112 -13.58 -7.37 3.07
N THR A 113 -12.34 -7.84 2.96
CA THR A 113 -11.85 -8.90 3.83
C THR A 113 -11.37 -8.31 5.16
N GLY A 114 -12.09 -8.64 6.24
CA GLY A 114 -11.67 -8.33 7.58
C GLY A 114 -11.71 -6.85 7.97
N ASN A 115 -12.87 -6.38 8.41
CA ASN A 115 -12.99 -5.01 8.90
C ASN A 115 -12.00 -4.70 10.02
N ASP A 116 -11.64 -5.72 10.81
CA ASP A 116 -10.71 -5.57 11.92
C ASP A 116 -9.27 -5.35 11.45
N GLY A 117 -8.98 -5.66 10.19
CA GLY A 117 -7.64 -5.50 9.63
C GLY A 117 -7.35 -4.11 9.08
N LYS A 118 -8.27 -3.16 9.21
CA LYS A 118 -8.12 -1.83 8.61
C LYS A 118 -7.73 -0.79 9.65
N ILE A 119 -6.74 0.04 9.27
CA ILE A 119 -6.36 1.17 10.11
C ILE A 119 -7.39 2.27 9.94
N ASP A 120 -7.76 2.91 11.06
CA ASP A 120 -8.64 4.07 11.02
C ASP A 120 -7.83 5.27 10.48
N THR A 121 -8.26 5.79 9.33
CA THR A 121 -7.58 6.90 8.65
C THR A 121 -8.29 8.23 8.80
N LYS A 122 -9.34 8.26 9.60
CA LYS A 122 -10.10 9.49 9.84
C LYS A 122 -9.46 10.37 10.91
#